data_356d1b41c556611dbb4b1a30b74c8cf9
#
_entry.id   356d1b41c556611dbb4b1a30b74c8cf9
#
_cell.length_a   1.000
_cell.length_b   1.000
_cell.length_c   1.000
_cell.angle_alpha   90.00
_cell.angle_beta   90.00
_cell.angle_gamma   90.00
#
_symmetry.space_group_name_H-M   'P 1'
#
loop_
_entity.id
_entity.type
_entity.pdbx_description
1 polymer ?
#
loop_
_entity_poly.entity_id
_entity_poly.type
_entity_poly.pdbx_seq_one_letter_code
_entity_poly.pdbx_strand_id
1 'polypeptide(L)'
;MIRILLLSLVLLLASCASKQVPAKRYPMEGEVKALDAPSKTATVAAGKIGDWMEAMTMEYPVKPDSEFQKLHVGDHIQATVVVQDPNYYVTDIKIK
;
A
#
# COMPACT_ATOMS: atom_id res chain seq x y z
N MET A 1 -3.26 -37.76 31.13
CA MET A 1 -2.44 -36.60 31.46
C MET A 1 -1.75 -36.01 30.26
N ILE A 2 -1.15 -36.77 29.39
CA ILE A 2 -0.47 -36.29 28.17
C ILE A 2 -1.43 -35.58 27.21
N ARG A 3 -2.69 -36.00 27.18
CA ARG A 3 -3.71 -35.39 26.28
C ARG A 3 -4.03 -33.95 26.64
N ILE A 4 -3.95 -33.58 27.89
CA ILE A 4 -4.25 -32.23 28.38
C ILE A 4 -3.16 -31.26 27.94
N LEU A 5 -1.91 -31.69 27.94
CA LEU A 5 -0.78 -30.89 27.49
C LEU A 5 -0.85 -30.60 26.00
N LEU A 6 -1.29 -31.55 25.19
CA LEU A 6 -1.46 -31.36 23.75
C LEU A 6 -2.55 -30.34 23.43
N LEU A 7 -3.64 -30.35 24.17
CA LEU A 7 -4.72 -29.37 24.00
C LEU A 7 -4.27 -27.95 24.35
N SER A 8 -3.45 -27.79 25.36
CA SER A 8 -2.91 -26.48 25.73
C SER A 8 -2.01 -25.92 24.66
N LEU A 9 -1.23 -26.75 24.00
CA LEU A 9 -0.35 -26.32 22.92
C LEU A 9 -1.13 -25.83 21.71
N VAL A 10 -2.22 -26.49 21.36
CA VAL A 10 -3.06 -26.08 20.24
C VAL A 10 -3.70 -24.72 20.48
N LEU A 11 -4.12 -24.46 21.72
CA LEU A 11 -4.70 -23.16 22.08
C LEU A 11 -3.70 -22.02 21.96
N LEU A 12 -2.44 -22.26 22.28
CA LEU A 12 -1.39 -21.25 22.16
C LEU A 12 -1.14 -20.88 20.70
N LEU A 13 -1.18 -21.82 19.79
CA LEU A 13 -1.01 -21.56 18.36
C LEU A 13 -2.16 -20.72 17.79
N ALA A 14 -3.37 -20.95 18.22
CA ALA A 14 -4.54 -20.19 17.76
C ALA A 14 -4.48 -18.72 18.16
N SER A 15 -3.87 -18.38 19.29
CA SER A 15 -3.81 -16.99 19.76
C SER A 15 -2.79 -16.13 19.01
N CYS A 16 -1.87 -16.72 18.23
CA CYS A 16 -0.89 -15.97 17.47
C CYS A 16 -1.42 -15.41 16.14
N ALA A 17 -2.59 -15.85 15.70
CA ALA A 17 -3.12 -15.52 14.37
C ALA A 17 -3.92 -14.20 14.31
N SER A 18 -4.11 -13.50 15.43
CA SER A 18 -5.15 -12.46 15.52
C SER A 18 -4.64 -11.00 15.52
N LYS A 19 -3.39 -10.73 15.12
CA LYS A 19 -2.81 -9.39 15.30
C LYS A 19 -2.42 -8.65 14.01
N GLN A 20 -3.03 -8.97 12.90
CA GLN A 20 -2.72 -8.24 11.66
C GLN A 20 -3.70 -7.10 11.44
N VAL A 21 -3.16 -5.90 11.20
CA VAL A 21 -3.97 -4.74 10.82
C VAL A 21 -4.40 -4.92 9.37
N PRO A 22 -5.69 -4.92 9.08
CA PRO A 22 -6.16 -5.08 7.70
C PRO A 22 -5.77 -3.88 6.84
N ALA A 23 -5.26 -4.14 5.64
CA ALA A 23 -4.97 -3.11 4.66
C ALA A 23 -6.25 -2.61 4.02
N LYS A 24 -6.34 -1.29 3.83
CA LYS A 24 -7.43 -0.67 3.08
C LYS A 24 -6.91 -0.24 1.71
N ARG A 25 -7.76 -0.36 0.69
CA ARG A 25 -7.42 0.00 -0.68
C ARG A 25 -8.30 1.13 -1.16
N TYR A 26 -7.68 2.13 -1.78
CA TYR A 26 -8.39 3.28 -2.33
C TYR A 26 -7.98 3.51 -3.78
N PRO A 27 -8.92 3.85 -4.66
CA PRO A 27 -8.56 4.28 -6.01
C PRO A 27 -7.92 5.67 -5.95
N MET A 28 -6.90 5.88 -6.79
CA MET A 28 -6.21 7.15 -6.89
C MET A 28 -6.01 7.51 -8.34
N GLU A 29 -6.17 8.79 -8.67
CA GLU A 29 -5.83 9.34 -9.98
C GLU A 29 -4.95 10.57 -9.77
N GLY A 30 -3.97 10.75 -10.65
CA GLY A 30 -3.10 11.89 -10.55
C GLY A 30 -2.07 11.97 -11.65
N GLU A 31 -1.20 12.96 -11.53
CA GLU A 31 -0.10 13.18 -12.46
C GLU A 31 1.23 13.03 -11.74
N VAL A 32 2.15 12.30 -12.38
CA VAL A 32 3.49 12.09 -11.83
C VAL A 32 4.31 13.36 -12.03
N LYS A 33 4.77 13.96 -10.91
CA LYS A 33 5.56 15.20 -10.93
C LYS A 33 7.05 14.94 -10.80
N ALA A 34 7.45 13.90 -10.08
CA ALA A 34 8.84 13.55 -9.86
C ALA A 34 8.97 12.06 -9.53
N LEU A 35 10.14 11.52 -9.76
CA LEU A 35 10.45 10.12 -9.46
C LEU A 35 11.79 10.05 -8.74
N ASP A 36 11.85 9.26 -7.68
CA ASP A 36 13.08 8.98 -6.94
C ASP A 36 13.39 7.49 -7.05
N ALA A 37 14.31 7.15 -7.94
CA ALA A 37 14.65 5.76 -8.24
C ALA A 37 15.27 5.00 -7.05
N PRO A 38 16.20 5.59 -6.27
CA PRO A 38 16.76 4.87 -5.13
C PRO A 38 15.73 4.42 -4.10
N SER A 39 14.74 5.25 -3.81
CA SER A 39 13.70 4.93 -2.82
C SER A 39 12.44 4.32 -3.43
N LYS A 40 12.34 4.25 -4.76
CA LYS A 40 11.14 3.80 -5.47
C LYS A 40 9.92 4.60 -5.04
N THR A 41 10.08 5.91 -4.98
CA THR A 41 9.05 6.85 -4.55
C THR A 41 8.65 7.75 -5.70
N ALA A 42 7.35 7.94 -5.88
CA ALA A 42 6.81 8.84 -6.89
C ALA A 42 6.11 10.02 -6.22
N THR A 43 6.42 11.23 -6.67
CA THR A 43 5.68 12.42 -6.27
C THR A 43 4.51 12.57 -7.22
N VAL A 44 3.31 12.50 -6.69
CA VAL A 44 2.08 12.51 -7.50
C VAL A 44 1.16 13.63 -7.03
N ALA A 45 0.72 14.45 -7.98
CA ALA A 45 -0.36 15.41 -7.75
C ALA A 45 -1.67 14.64 -7.86
N ALA A 46 -2.13 14.12 -6.74
CA ALA A 46 -3.29 13.24 -6.68
C ALA A 46 -4.58 14.03 -6.42
N GLY A 47 -5.68 13.56 -7.00
CA GLY A 47 -7.01 13.98 -6.60
C GLY A 47 -7.39 13.41 -5.24
N LYS A 48 -8.62 13.65 -4.82
CA LYS A 48 -9.10 13.13 -3.54
C LYS A 48 -9.04 11.60 -3.54
N ILE A 49 -8.48 11.03 -2.48
CA ILE A 49 -8.34 9.59 -2.33
C ILE A 49 -9.35 9.11 -1.29
N GLY A 50 -10.55 8.75 -1.75
CA GLY A 50 -11.63 8.31 -0.86
C GLY A 50 -11.85 9.31 0.29
N ASP A 51 -12.07 8.78 1.46
CA ASP A 51 -12.11 9.58 2.71
C ASP A 51 -10.78 9.55 3.47
N TRP A 52 -9.73 9.01 2.83
CA TRP A 52 -8.41 8.93 3.45
C TRP A 52 -7.63 10.24 3.32
N MET A 53 -7.63 10.86 2.13
CA MET A 53 -6.86 12.09 1.90
C MET A 53 -7.55 13.02 0.92
N GLU A 54 -7.40 14.33 1.18
CA GLU A 54 -7.81 15.35 0.23
C GLU A 54 -6.85 15.44 -0.96
N ALA A 55 -7.27 16.11 -2.02
CA ALA A 55 -6.44 16.34 -3.19
C ALA A 55 -5.18 17.10 -2.80
N MET A 56 -4.01 16.52 -3.08
CA MET A 56 -2.73 17.16 -2.77
C MET A 56 -1.59 16.46 -3.49
N THR A 57 -0.47 17.17 -3.59
CA THR A 57 0.76 16.60 -4.12
C THR A 57 1.59 16.05 -2.99
N MET A 58 1.95 14.77 -3.04
CA MET A 58 2.85 14.19 -2.05
C MET A 58 3.60 12.99 -2.60
N GLU A 59 4.57 12.52 -1.84
CA GLU A 59 5.39 11.37 -2.20
C GLU A 59 4.73 10.08 -1.77
N TYR A 60 4.74 9.09 -2.68
CA TYR A 60 4.16 7.78 -2.42
C TYR A 60 5.18 6.70 -2.75
N PRO A 61 5.45 5.76 -1.82
CA PRO A 61 6.21 4.56 -2.19
C PRO A 61 5.43 3.75 -3.22
N VAL A 62 6.14 3.19 -4.19
CA VAL A 62 5.53 2.38 -5.26
C VAL A 62 6.02 0.95 -5.13
N LYS A 63 5.10 0.00 -5.11
CA LYS A 63 5.42 -1.43 -5.00
C LYS A 63 4.54 -2.24 -5.95
N PRO A 64 5.06 -3.32 -6.50
CA PRO A 64 6.46 -3.73 -6.53
C PRO A 64 7.30 -2.85 -7.48
N ASP A 65 8.59 -3.13 -7.59
CA ASP A 65 9.49 -2.36 -8.44
C ASP A 65 9.03 -2.29 -9.90
N SER A 66 8.40 -3.35 -10.40
CA SER A 66 7.87 -3.38 -11.76
C SER A 66 6.82 -2.29 -12.01
N GLU A 67 6.07 -1.90 -10.99
CA GLU A 67 5.11 -0.81 -11.11
C GLU A 67 5.82 0.54 -11.16
N PHE A 68 6.87 0.71 -10.38
CA PHE A 68 7.67 1.93 -10.42
C PHE A 68 8.31 2.13 -11.81
N GLN A 69 8.78 1.07 -12.43
CA GLN A 69 9.44 1.12 -13.74
C GLN A 69 8.53 1.60 -14.87
N LYS A 70 7.23 1.48 -14.71
CA LYS A 70 6.26 1.98 -15.71
C LYS A 70 6.16 3.49 -15.73
N LEU A 71 6.58 4.17 -14.67
CA LEU A 71 6.29 5.58 -14.46
C LEU A 71 7.28 6.51 -15.15
N HIS A 72 6.75 7.60 -15.69
CA HIS A 72 7.55 8.69 -16.24
C HIS A 72 6.96 10.02 -15.76
N VAL A 73 7.81 11.00 -15.56
CA VAL A 73 7.36 12.34 -15.19
C VAL A 73 6.41 12.89 -16.24
N GLY A 74 5.28 13.39 -15.80
CA GLY A 74 4.24 13.90 -16.68
C GLY A 74 3.12 12.92 -16.98
N ASP A 75 3.28 11.65 -16.61
CA ASP A 75 2.24 10.64 -16.84
C ASP A 75 0.99 10.94 -16.01
N HIS A 76 -0.16 10.78 -16.64
CA HIS A 76 -1.43 10.71 -15.93
C HIS A 76 -1.69 9.25 -15.62
N ILE A 77 -1.92 8.96 -14.35
CA ILE A 77 -2.05 7.58 -13.89
C ILE A 77 -3.34 7.36 -13.11
N GLN A 78 -3.79 6.12 -13.14
CA GLN A 78 -4.81 5.59 -12.26
C GLN A 78 -4.19 4.44 -11.50
N ALA A 79 -4.31 4.44 -10.17
CA ALA A 79 -3.61 3.48 -9.34
C ALA A 79 -4.44 3.14 -8.10
N THR A 80 -3.92 2.20 -7.32
CA THR A 80 -4.50 1.82 -6.02
C THR A 80 -3.54 2.22 -4.93
N VAL A 81 -4.02 2.94 -3.92
CA VAL A 81 -3.28 3.21 -2.70
C VAL A 81 -3.67 2.16 -1.68
N VAL A 82 -2.68 1.44 -1.18
CA VAL A 82 -2.88 0.46 -0.10
C VAL A 82 -2.42 1.10 1.19
N VAL A 83 -3.33 1.22 2.15
CA VAL A 83 -3.04 1.84 3.44
C VAL A 83 -3.10 0.79 4.52
N GLN A 84 -1.97 0.60 5.18
CA GLN A 84 -1.87 -0.25 6.37
C GLN A 84 -1.22 0.59 7.46
N ASP A 85 -2.05 1.43 8.07
CA ASP A 85 -1.66 2.49 8.98
C ASP A 85 -0.57 2.06 9.97
N PRO A 86 0.55 2.80 10.12
CA PRO A 86 0.83 4.11 9.50
C PRO A 86 1.43 4.06 8.10
N ASN A 87 1.63 2.89 7.53
CA ASN A 87 2.29 2.73 6.23
C ASN A 87 1.29 2.78 5.08
N TYR A 88 1.79 3.20 3.92
CA TYR A 88 1.01 3.21 2.68
C TYR A 88 1.93 3.06 1.48
N TYR A 89 1.38 2.59 0.37
CA TYR A 89 2.09 2.52 -0.90
C TYR A 89 1.10 2.50 -2.06
N VAL A 90 1.62 2.75 -3.26
CA VAL A 90 0.84 2.75 -4.50
C VAL A 90 1.18 1.52 -5.32
N THR A 91 0.17 0.89 -5.88
CA THR A 91 0.31 -0.30 -6.72
C THR A 91 -0.77 -0.31 -7.81
N ASP A 92 -0.76 -1.33 -8.67
CA ASP A 92 -1.74 -1.50 -9.75
C ASP A 92 -1.87 -0.25 -10.62
N ILE A 93 -0.73 0.27 -11.08
CA ILE A 93 -0.67 1.52 -11.82
C ILE A 93 -1.05 1.28 -13.29
N LYS A 94 -1.97 2.12 -13.78
CA LYS A 94 -2.33 2.17 -15.19
C LYS A 94 -2.01 3.56 -15.72
N ILE A 95 -1.24 3.60 -16.78
CA ILE A 95 -0.93 4.85 -17.48
C ILE A 95 -2.09 5.17 -18.41
N LYS A 96 -2.59 6.38 -18.33
CA LYS A 96 -3.70 6.85 -19.16
C LYS A 96 -3.22 7.47 -20.47
#